data_d0f080af9d3d2818411bc29a7023cc80
#
_entry.id   d0f080af9d3d2818411bc29a7023cc80
#
_cell.length_a   1.000
_cell.length_b   1.000
_cell.length_c   1.000
_cell.angle_alpha   90.00
_cell.angle_beta   90.00
_cell.angle_gamma   90.00
#
_symmetry.space_group_name_H-M   'P 1'
#
loop_
_entity.id
_entity.type
_entity.pdbx_description
1 polymer ?
#
loop_
_entity_poly.entity_id
_entity_poly.type
_entity_poly.pdbx_seq_one_letter_code
_entity_poly.pdbx_strand_id
1 'polypeptide(L)'
;MKKVILSLLFVSVTLVMFAQAKKPTIMVVPSDLWCNKNGYTQTFDNQGTPITVPNYDAALQNDADLMLAISKINEMMTERGFPLKNLESALKTLRNQAAEDAMLSSKEGGAVAETPMDKLKKVAKADIIMQLTYTVNQTGPKRSLTFNLQGLDAYTDKQIAGASGTGSPSFATELPILLEEAVLSHIDPFNSQLQGYFEDLFANGREIVVRIKTWDNIDYDLEEEFDGEMLSAIIENWMADNTVQGRFNTSVATENQMMFEEVRIPLEMEENGKVRAVDARRWVNMLRKYLKDTYGVESKLMMQGLGQAQLVIGGN
;
A
#
# COMPACT_ATOMS: atom_id res chain seq x y z
N MET A 1 -21.38 -38.95 56.87
CA MET A 1 -20.84 -37.58 56.67
C MET A 1 -20.22 -37.52 55.28
N LYS A 2 -21.00 -37.04 54.34
CA LYS A 2 -20.62 -36.98 52.93
C LYS A 2 -19.80 -35.70 52.74
N LYS A 3 -18.50 -35.84 52.48
CA LYS A 3 -17.66 -34.73 52.04
C LYS A 3 -17.97 -34.49 50.58
N VAL A 4 -18.73 -33.41 50.32
CA VAL A 4 -18.93 -32.88 48.99
C VAL A 4 -17.62 -32.19 48.58
N ILE A 5 -16.84 -32.83 47.73
CA ILE A 5 -15.71 -32.23 47.05
C ILE A 5 -16.31 -31.40 45.92
N LEU A 6 -16.44 -30.10 46.18
CA LEU A 6 -16.80 -29.11 45.17
C LEU A 6 -15.56 -28.92 44.28
N SER A 7 -15.47 -29.70 43.21
CA SER A 7 -14.51 -29.47 42.14
C SER A 7 -14.88 -28.16 41.45
N LEU A 8 -14.21 -27.10 41.87
CA LEU A 8 -14.23 -25.83 41.15
C LEU A 8 -13.51 -26.07 39.80
N LEU A 9 -14.32 -26.40 38.80
CA LEU A 9 -13.88 -26.42 37.43
C LEU A 9 -13.61 -24.96 37.08
N PHE A 10 -12.36 -24.55 37.28
CA PHE A 10 -11.85 -23.28 36.77
C PHE A 10 -11.82 -23.42 35.23
N VAL A 11 -12.96 -23.17 34.60
CA VAL A 11 -12.99 -22.90 33.19
C VAL A 11 -12.26 -21.57 33.04
N SER A 12 -10.95 -21.65 32.83
CA SER A 12 -10.17 -20.56 32.31
C SER A 12 -10.68 -20.32 30.89
N VAL A 13 -11.71 -19.49 30.79
CA VAL A 13 -12.04 -18.78 29.57
C VAL A 13 -10.81 -17.92 29.29
N THR A 14 -9.88 -18.46 28.53
CA THR A 14 -8.88 -17.66 27.83
C THR A 14 -9.72 -16.75 26.92
N LEU A 15 -10.07 -15.58 27.44
CA LEU A 15 -10.38 -14.43 26.61
C LEU A 15 -9.14 -14.26 25.73
N VAL A 16 -9.18 -14.88 24.55
CA VAL A 16 -8.37 -14.47 23.44
C VAL A 16 -8.82 -13.03 23.21
N MET A 17 -8.13 -12.07 23.83
CA MET A 17 -8.19 -10.71 23.42
C MET A 17 -7.68 -10.74 21.98
N PHE A 18 -8.59 -10.88 21.04
CA PHE A 18 -8.35 -10.37 19.71
C PHE A 18 -8.06 -8.89 19.96
N ALA A 19 -6.78 -8.55 20.11
CA ALA A 19 -6.37 -7.18 19.88
C ALA A 19 -7.04 -6.82 18.56
N GLN A 20 -8.01 -5.92 18.59
CA GLN A 20 -8.70 -5.52 17.37
C GLN A 20 -7.64 -4.94 16.49
N ALA A 21 -7.11 -5.79 15.58
CA ALA A 21 -6.13 -5.39 14.62
C ALA A 21 -6.69 -4.14 13.94
N LYS A 22 -5.94 -3.07 13.98
CA LYS A 22 -6.37 -1.78 13.44
C LYS A 22 -6.89 -1.99 12.02
N LYS A 23 -8.16 -1.71 11.77
CA LYS A 23 -8.72 -1.79 10.43
C LYS A 23 -7.82 -1.02 9.47
N PRO A 24 -7.47 -1.60 8.31
CA PRO A 24 -6.70 -0.90 7.29
C PRO A 24 -7.34 0.44 6.93
N THR A 25 -6.51 1.44 6.75
CA THR A 25 -6.95 2.79 6.42
C THR A 25 -7.12 2.95 4.91
N ILE A 26 -8.18 3.62 4.50
CA ILE A 26 -8.52 3.86 3.09
C ILE A 26 -8.32 5.33 2.75
N MET A 27 -7.87 5.62 1.55
CA MET A 27 -7.88 6.96 0.97
C MET A 27 -8.56 6.92 -0.40
N VAL A 28 -9.56 7.76 -0.58
CA VAL A 28 -10.27 7.92 -1.86
C VAL A 28 -9.56 8.97 -2.70
N VAL A 29 -9.27 8.63 -3.95
CA VAL A 29 -8.61 9.51 -4.94
C VAL A 29 -9.35 9.43 -6.28
N PRO A 30 -9.33 10.47 -7.13
CA PRO A 30 -9.78 10.32 -8.51
C PRO A 30 -8.85 9.36 -9.25
N SER A 31 -9.39 8.57 -10.17
CA SER A 31 -8.57 7.69 -11.00
C SER A 31 -7.74 8.47 -12.01
N ASP A 32 -6.67 7.85 -12.51
CA ASP A 32 -5.84 8.42 -13.57
C ASP A 32 -6.67 8.74 -14.83
N LEU A 33 -7.60 7.85 -15.18
CA LEU A 33 -8.50 8.06 -16.31
C LEU A 33 -9.38 9.29 -16.10
N TRP A 34 -9.92 9.48 -14.88
CA TRP A 34 -10.75 10.65 -14.58
C TRP A 34 -9.92 11.94 -14.66
N CYS A 35 -8.71 11.95 -14.08
CA CYS A 35 -7.80 13.08 -14.15
C CYS A 35 -7.42 13.43 -15.60
N ASN A 36 -7.06 12.41 -16.40
CA ASN A 36 -6.71 12.60 -17.81
C ASN A 36 -7.87 13.20 -18.63
N LYS A 37 -9.08 12.67 -18.46
CA LYS A 37 -10.26 13.17 -19.18
C LYS A 37 -10.62 14.60 -18.83
N ASN A 38 -10.36 15.03 -17.61
CA ASN A 38 -10.68 16.38 -17.13
C ASN A 38 -9.49 17.34 -17.20
N GLY A 39 -8.35 16.93 -17.77
CA GLY A 39 -7.18 17.77 -17.97
C GLY A 39 -6.34 18.03 -16.71
N TYR A 40 -6.57 17.28 -15.64
CA TYR A 40 -5.82 17.39 -14.39
C TYR A 40 -4.59 16.49 -14.41
N THR A 41 -3.63 16.86 -15.24
CA THR A 41 -2.37 16.12 -15.42
C THR A 41 -1.16 17.03 -15.28
N GLN A 42 0.00 16.43 -15.04
CA GLN A 42 1.30 17.07 -14.98
C GLN A 42 2.37 16.18 -15.57
N THR A 43 3.45 16.79 -16.04
CA THR A 43 4.64 16.04 -16.48
C THR A 43 5.50 15.68 -15.28
N PHE A 44 5.93 14.44 -15.22
CA PHE A 44 6.85 13.92 -14.21
C PHE A 44 8.08 13.34 -14.90
N ASP A 45 9.26 13.71 -14.43
CA ASP A 45 10.52 13.13 -14.93
C ASP A 45 10.80 11.81 -14.21
N ASN A 46 10.62 10.71 -14.94
CA ASN A 46 10.93 9.38 -14.46
C ASN A 46 12.35 8.99 -14.92
N GLN A 47 13.36 9.42 -14.17
CA GLN A 47 14.76 9.13 -14.44
C GLN A 47 15.21 9.50 -15.87
N GLY A 48 14.88 10.70 -16.32
CA GLY A 48 15.21 11.22 -17.65
C GLY A 48 14.16 10.91 -18.72
N THR A 49 13.08 10.17 -18.38
CA THR A 49 11.96 9.93 -19.29
C THR A 49 10.72 10.69 -18.79
N PRO A 50 10.25 11.72 -19.50
CA PRO A 50 9.06 12.44 -19.11
C PRO A 50 7.81 11.58 -19.31
N ILE A 51 6.99 11.45 -18.27
CA ILE A 51 5.70 10.77 -18.32
C ILE A 51 4.59 11.70 -17.84
N THR A 52 3.36 11.47 -18.30
CA THR A 52 2.18 12.21 -17.84
C THR A 52 1.55 11.46 -16.66
N VAL A 53 1.34 12.18 -15.56
CA VAL A 53 0.75 11.64 -14.32
C VAL A 53 -0.38 12.55 -13.84
N PRO A 54 -1.31 12.05 -13.00
CA PRO A 54 -2.35 12.87 -12.38
C PRO A 54 -1.80 14.02 -11.56
N ASN A 55 -2.51 15.15 -11.62
CA ASN A 55 -2.31 16.30 -10.74
C ASN A 55 -3.49 16.41 -9.78
N TYR A 56 -3.40 15.67 -8.68
CA TYR A 56 -4.47 15.60 -7.66
C TYR A 56 -4.73 16.93 -6.98
N ASP A 57 -3.70 17.77 -6.81
CA ASP A 57 -3.83 19.11 -6.26
C ASP A 57 -4.69 20.00 -7.15
N ALA A 58 -4.38 20.04 -8.45
CA ALA A 58 -5.16 20.80 -9.41
C ALA A 58 -6.60 20.29 -9.51
N ALA A 59 -6.80 18.97 -9.49
CA ALA A 59 -8.12 18.36 -9.53
C ALA A 59 -9.00 18.82 -8.35
N LEU A 60 -8.47 18.74 -7.10
CA LEU A 60 -9.24 19.14 -5.92
C LEU A 60 -9.47 20.64 -5.82
N GLN A 61 -8.55 21.48 -6.31
CA GLN A 61 -8.68 22.93 -6.22
C GLN A 61 -9.66 23.50 -7.26
N ASN A 62 -9.81 22.83 -8.40
CA ASN A 62 -10.57 23.38 -9.53
C ASN A 62 -11.88 22.64 -9.83
N ASP A 63 -12.14 21.51 -9.15
CA ASP A 63 -13.35 20.72 -9.37
C ASP A 63 -14.11 20.47 -8.06
N ALA A 64 -15.14 21.29 -7.84
CA ALA A 64 -15.99 21.17 -6.65
C ALA A 64 -16.82 19.87 -6.67
N ASP A 65 -17.22 19.39 -7.83
CA ASP A 65 -17.97 18.14 -7.99
C ASP A 65 -17.14 16.93 -7.59
N LEU A 66 -15.83 16.94 -7.91
CA LEU A 66 -14.91 15.91 -7.45
C LEU A 66 -14.83 15.87 -5.92
N MET A 67 -14.71 17.03 -5.26
CA MET A 67 -14.68 17.09 -3.79
C MET A 67 -15.96 16.53 -3.18
N LEU A 68 -17.12 16.87 -3.73
CA LEU A 68 -18.40 16.36 -3.28
C LEU A 68 -18.51 14.84 -3.49
N ALA A 69 -18.04 14.33 -4.63
CA ALA A 69 -18.01 12.90 -4.93
C ALA A 69 -17.11 12.14 -3.94
N ILE A 70 -15.90 12.60 -3.70
CA ILE A 70 -14.98 11.99 -2.73
C ILE A 70 -15.58 12.04 -1.32
N SER A 71 -16.19 13.16 -0.92
CA SER A 71 -16.82 13.30 0.40
C SER A 71 -17.97 12.33 0.57
N LYS A 72 -18.78 12.12 -0.46
CA LYS A 72 -19.92 11.16 -0.41
C LYS A 72 -19.44 9.72 -0.30
N ILE A 73 -18.42 9.32 -1.05
CA ILE A 73 -17.81 7.99 -0.88
C ILE A 73 -17.21 7.83 0.52
N ASN A 74 -16.53 8.85 1.03
CA ASN A 74 -15.97 8.83 2.38
C ASN A 74 -17.06 8.64 3.45
N GLU A 75 -18.20 9.34 3.32
CA GLU A 75 -19.37 9.19 4.20
C GLU A 75 -19.86 7.73 4.18
N MET A 76 -20.15 7.18 2.99
CA MET A 76 -20.65 5.81 2.81
C MET A 76 -19.71 4.75 3.38
N MET A 77 -18.40 4.94 3.29
CA MET A 77 -17.39 4.03 3.85
C MET A 77 -17.25 4.20 5.37
N THR A 78 -17.36 5.43 5.88
CA THR A 78 -17.31 5.71 7.33
C THR A 78 -18.50 5.07 8.04
N GLU A 79 -19.71 5.14 7.48
CA GLU A 79 -20.92 4.47 8.01
C GLU A 79 -20.73 2.95 8.13
N ARG A 80 -19.88 2.36 7.28
CA ARG A 80 -19.52 0.94 7.30
C ARG A 80 -18.30 0.64 8.19
N GLY A 81 -17.84 1.64 8.94
CA GLY A 81 -16.80 1.51 9.96
C GLY A 81 -15.38 1.42 9.41
N PHE A 82 -15.11 1.95 8.21
CA PHE A 82 -13.75 2.05 7.67
C PHE A 82 -13.11 3.38 8.07
N PRO A 83 -11.87 3.37 8.62
CA PRO A 83 -11.13 4.59 8.87
C PRO A 83 -10.59 5.18 7.56
N LEU A 84 -10.83 6.47 7.33
CA LEU A 84 -10.45 7.14 6.11
C LEU A 84 -9.35 8.17 6.32
N LYS A 85 -8.48 8.29 5.32
CA LYS A 85 -7.51 9.36 5.18
C LYS A 85 -8.06 10.42 4.23
N ASN A 86 -8.05 11.66 4.66
CA ASN A 86 -8.50 12.77 3.84
C ASN A 86 -7.44 13.13 2.80
N LEU A 87 -7.82 13.11 1.52
CA LEU A 87 -6.92 13.38 0.40
C LEU A 87 -6.36 14.82 0.44
N GLU A 88 -7.22 15.81 0.70
CA GLU A 88 -6.80 17.22 0.76
C GLU A 88 -5.74 17.45 1.86
N SER A 89 -5.97 16.87 3.04
CA SER A 89 -5.02 16.96 4.15
C SER A 89 -3.69 16.28 3.83
N ALA A 90 -3.72 15.13 3.14
CA ALA A 90 -2.52 14.43 2.71
C ALA A 90 -1.72 15.23 1.68
N LEU A 91 -2.40 15.84 0.70
CA LEU A 91 -1.77 16.70 -0.31
C LEU A 91 -1.17 17.98 0.32
N LYS A 92 -1.86 18.58 1.29
CA LYS A 92 -1.32 19.72 2.05
C LYS A 92 -0.05 19.35 2.81
N THR A 93 -0.04 18.19 3.46
CA THR A 93 1.16 17.68 4.15
C THR A 93 2.30 17.44 3.16
N LEU A 94 2.00 16.85 2.00
CA LEU A 94 2.98 16.61 0.94
C LEU A 94 3.62 17.91 0.44
N ARG A 95 2.82 18.96 0.22
CA ARG A 95 3.33 20.28 -0.17
C ARG A 95 4.25 20.91 0.88
N ASN A 96 3.87 20.79 2.16
CA ASN A 96 4.69 21.32 3.24
C ASN A 96 6.03 20.58 3.34
N GLN A 97 6.02 19.24 3.24
CA GLN A 97 7.26 18.44 3.21
C GLN A 97 8.15 18.79 2.02
N ALA A 98 7.57 18.92 0.82
CA ALA A 98 8.34 19.33 -0.36
C ALA A 98 9.00 20.71 -0.22
N ALA A 99 8.32 21.65 0.46
CA ALA A 99 8.88 22.97 0.76
C ALA A 99 10.02 22.88 1.79
N GLU A 100 9.88 22.04 2.82
CA GLU A 100 10.93 21.79 3.82
C GLU A 100 12.15 21.10 3.18
N ASP A 101 11.93 20.07 2.37
CA ASP A 101 12.99 19.36 1.65
C ASP A 101 13.76 20.29 0.71
N ALA A 102 13.07 21.19 0.01
CA ALA A 102 13.71 22.19 -0.85
C ALA A 102 14.64 23.16 -0.09
N MET A 103 14.37 23.41 1.20
CA MET A 103 15.24 24.23 2.06
C MET A 103 16.46 23.46 2.57
N LEU A 104 16.33 22.12 2.70
CA LEU A 104 17.35 21.26 3.31
C LEU A 104 18.24 20.56 2.31
N SER A 105 17.80 20.43 1.05
CA SER A 105 18.51 19.66 0.02
C SER A 105 19.70 20.40 -0.56
N SER A 106 20.85 20.22 0.06
CA SER A 106 22.14 20.48 -0.58
C SER A 106 22.83 19.19 -1.11
N LYS A 107 22.26 18.01 -0.90
CA LYS A 107 22.80 16.71 -1.33
C LYS A 107 21.66 15.74 -1.66
N GLU A 108 21.19 15.71 -2.88
CA GLU A 108 20.45 14.59 -3.42
C GLU A 108 21.42 13.44 -3.74
N GLY A 109 21.55 12.50 -2.82
CA GLY A 109 22.19 11.22 -3.10
C GLY A 109 21.18 10.28 -3.72
N GLY A 110 21.37 9.88 -4.98
CA GLY A 110 20.78 8.78 -5.73
C GLY A 110 19.47 8.14 -5.19
N ALA A 111 18.42 8.94 -5.02
CA ALA A 111 17.10 8.42 -4.67
C ALA A 111 16.40 7.91 -5.93
N VAL A 112 15.65 6.80 -5.80
CA VAL A 112 14.76 6.35 -6.87
C VAL A 112 13.68 7.40 -7.07
N ALA A 113 13.40 7.78 -8.34
CA ALA A 113 12.33 8.74 -8.64
C ALA A 113 10.98 8.18 -8.18
N GLU A 114 10.27 8.95 -7.37
CA GLU A 114 8.95 8.57 -6.85
C GLU A 114 7.85 9.38 -7.51
N THR A 115 6.84 8.69 -8.01
CA THR A 115 5.66 9.34 -8.62
C THR A 115 4.88 10.15 -7.57
N PRO A 116 4.03 11.11 -8.01
CA PRO A 116 3.13 11.82 -7.09
C PRO A 116 2.25 10.87 -6.25
N MET A 117 1.81 9.74 -6.82
CA MET A 117 1.05 8.72 -6.11
C MET A 117 1.89 8.02 -5.05
N ASP A 118 3.15 7.66 -5.34
CA ASP A 118 4.04 7.01 -4.36
C ASP A 118 4.30 7.93 -3.16
N LYS A 119 4.55 9.21 -3.42
CA LYS A 119 4.70 10.22 -2.38
C LYS A 119 3.44 10.39 -1.55
N LEU A 120 2.27 10.40 -2.22
CA LEU A 120 0.97 10.51 -1.56
C LEU A 120 0.70 9.29 -0.66
N LYS A 121 0.94 8.06 -1.15
CA LYS A 121 0.83 6.83 -0.36
C LYS A 121 1.69 6.89 0.91
N LYS A 122 2.94 7.34 0.80
CA LYS A 122 3.86 7.47 1.94
C LYS A 122 3.38 8.48 2.99
N VAL A 123 2.90 9.64 2.56
CA VAL A 123 2.41 10.70 3.47
C VAL A 123 1.10 10.29 4.13
N ALA A 124 0.16 9.79 3.35
CA ALA A 124 -1.15 9.37 3.85
C ALA A 124 -1.04 8.13 4.74
N LYS A 125 -0.08 7.24 4.50
CA LYS A 125 0.02 5.92 5.14
C LYS A 125 -1.33 5.19 5.08
N ALA A 126 -2.00 5.30 3.93
CA ALA A 126 -3.20 4.55 3.65
C ALA A 126 -2.79 3.14 3.22
N ASP A 127 -3.50 2.14 3.73
CA ASP A 127 -3.27 0.74 3.34
C ASP A 127 -3.93 0.42 2.00
N ILE A 128 -5.02 1.13 1.69
CA ILE A 128 -5.80 0.96 0.47
C ILE A 128 -6.01 2.31 -0.21
N ILE A 129 -5.78 2.33 -1.50
CA ILE A 129 -6.14 3.45 -2.38
C ILE A 129 -7.42 3.10 -3.11
N MET A 130 -8.46 3.89 -2.89
CA MET A 130 -9.75 3.75 -3.54
C MET A 130 -9.84 4.73 -4.70
N GLN A 131 -9.69 4.23 -5.93
CA GLN A 131 -9.77 5.04 -7.14
C GLN A 131 -11.21 5.17 -7.62
N LEU A 132 -11.67 6.41 -7.76
CA LEU A 132 -13.01 6.76 -8.24
C LEU A 132 -12.95 7.33 -9.64
N THR A 133 -13.70 6.71 -10.56
CA THR A 133 -14.05 7.29 -11.86
C THR A 133 -15.55 7.49 -11.90
N TYR A 134 -16.03 8.64 -12.37
CA TYR A 134 -17.44 8.85 -12.60
C TYR A 134 -17.71 9.69 -13.84
N THR A 135 -18.91 9.55 -14.37
CA THR A 135 -19.42 10.35 -15.49
C THR A 135 -20.91 10.60 -15.28
N VAL A 136 -21.33 11.85 -15.37
CA VAL A 136 -22.74 12.20 -15.32
C VAL A 136 -23.35 12.07 -16.72
N ASN A 137 -24.41 11.30 -16.82
CA ASN A 137 -25.15 11.08 -18.06
C ASN A 137 -26.44 11.92 -18.07
N GLN A 138 -26.83 12.41 -19.22
CA GLN A 138 -28.06 13.17 -19.45
C GLN A 138 -28.99 12.39 -20.37
N THR A 139 -30.23 12.14 -19.93
CA THR A 139 -31.27 11.46 -20.72
C THR A 139 -32.56 12.29 -20.67
N GLY A 140 -32.73 13.18 -21.63
CA GLY A 140 -33.79 14.18 -21.60
C GLY A 140 -33.65 15.09 -20.37
N PRO A 141 -34.71 15.27 -19.55
CA PRO A 141 -34.63 16.06 -18.31
C PRO A 141 -34.03 15.30 -17.13
N LYS A 142 -33.74 14.01 -17.28
CA LYS A 142 -33.21 13.15 -16.23
C LYS A 142 -31.70 13.02 -16.33
N ARG A 143 -31.04 12.85 -15.18
CA ARG A 143 -29.61 12.60 -15.06
C ARG A 143 -29.38 11.26 -14.37
N SER A 144 -28.27 10.61 -14.67
CA SER A 144 -27.78 9.44 -13.95
C SER A 144 -26.26 9.53 -13.86
N LEU A 145 -25.67 8.70 -13.03
CA LEU A 145 -24.22 8.66 -12.88
C LEU A 145 -23.71 7.25 -13.14
N THR A 146 -22.73 7.13 -14.02
CA THR A 146 -21.94 5.91 -14.18
C THR A 146 -20.67 6.04 -13.34
N PHE A 147 -20.34 5.01 -12.59
CA PHE A 147 -19.15 4.99 -11.75
C PHE A 147 -18.32 3.71 -11.95
N ASN A 148 -17.04 3.82 -11.65
CA ASN A 148 -16.13 2.71 -11.41
C ASN A 148 -15.32 3.01 -10.16
N LEU A 149 -15.36 2.09 -9.19
CA LEU A 149 -14.67 2.17 -7.92
C LEU A 149 -13.73 0.98 -7.81
N GLN A 150 -12.43 1.23 -7.62
CA GLN A 150 -11.40 0.21 -7.51
C GLN A 150 -10.67 0.39 -6.19
N GLY A 151 -10.61 -0.66 -5.39
CA GLY A 151 -9.76 -0.73 -4.21
C GLY A 151 -8.42 -1.37 -4.58
N LEU A 152 -7.33 -0.64 -4.41
CA LEU A 152 -5.98 -1.11 -4.67
C LEU A 152 -5.21 -1.21 -3.35
N ASP A 153 -4.50 -2.29 -3.14
CA ASP A 153 -3.51 -2.39 -2.07
C ASP A 153 -2.40 -1.36 -2.31
N ALA A 154 -2.14 -0.48 -1.35
CA ALA A 154 -1.17 0.60 -1.49
C ALA A 154 0.29 0.11 -1.55
N TYR A 155 0.56 -1.13 -1.19
CA TYR A 155 1.89 -1.74 -1.18
C TYR A 155 2.23 -2.46 -2.48
N THR A 156 1.25 -3.14 -3.08
CA THR A 156 1.47 -3.99 -4.27
C THR A 156 0.81 -3.47 -5.53
N ASP A 157 -0.07 -2.46 -5.42
CA ASP A 157 -0.96 -1.96 -6.48
C ASP A 157 -1.93 -3.03 -7.04
N LYS A 158 -2.04 -4.20 -6.39
CA LYS A 158 -3.02 -5.22 -6.76
C LYS A 158 -4.44 -4.72 -6.49
N GLN A 159 -5.35 -4.95 -7.43
CA GLN A 159 -6.77 -4.68 -7.21
C GLN A 159 -7.36 -5.74 -6.28
N ILE A 160 -7.88 -5.29 -5.15
CA ILE A 160 -8.43 -6.13 -4.07
C ILE A 160 -9.94 -6.04 -3.96
N ALA A 161 -10.53 -4.98 -4.50
CA ALA A 161 -11.97 -4.81 -4.58
C ALA A 161 -12.36 -4.01 -5.83
N GLY A 162 -13.56 -4.24 -6.33
CA GLY A 162 -14.09 -3.50 -7.48
C GLY A 162 -15.60 -3.43 -7.47
N ALA A 163 -16.12 -2.26 -7.87
CA ALA A 163 -17.54 -2.06 -8.14
C ALA A 163 -17.71 -1.08 -9.31
N SER A 164 -18.64 -1.37 -10.19
CA SER A 164 -19.00 -0.47 -11.27
C SER A 164 -20.48 -0.58 -11.58
N GLY A 165 -21.06 0.51 -12.03
CA GLY A 165 -22.49 0.53 -12.37
C GLY A 165 -22.95 1.86 -12.89
N THR A 166 -24.22 1.91 -13.26
CA THR A 166 -24.91 3.14 -13.67
C THR A 166 -26.21 3.24 -12.87
N GLY A 167 -26.38 4.37 -12.21
CA GLY A 167 -27.62 4.67 -11.50
C GLY A 167 -28.79 4.83 -12.48
N SER A 168 -30.01 4.61 -11.97
CA SER A 168 -31.23 4.85 -12.75
C SER A 168 -31.39 6.33 -13.07
N PRO A 169 -31.89 6.71 -14.28
CA PRO A 169 -32.17 8.09 -14.60
C PRO A 169 -33.18 8.70 -13.63
N SER A 170 -32.78 9.74 -12.90
CA SER A 170 -33.59 10.44 -11.92
C SER A 170 -33.69 11.94 -12.24
N PHE A 171 -34.58 12.68 -11.55
CA PHE A 171 -34.67 14.13 -11.62
C PHE A 171 -33.72 14.82 -10.62
N ALA A 172 -32.93 14.05 -9.86
CA ALA A 172 -31.89 14.60 -9.01
C ALA A 172 -30.86 15.35 -9.86
N THR A 173 -30.45 16.51 -9.40
CA THR A 173 -29.45 17.35 -10.08
C THR A 173 -28.13 17.38 -9.33
N GLU A 174 -28.18 17.10 -8.03
CA GLU A 174 -27.03 17.11 -7.12
C GLU A 174 -26.15 15.89 -7.34
N LEU A 175 -24.88 16.10 -7.59
CA LEU A 175 -23.91 15.02 -7.84
C LEU A 175 -23.85 13.98 -6.69
N PRO A 176 -23.81 14.38 -5.40
CA PRO A 176 -23.78 13.41 -4.31
C PRO A 176 -24.98 12.47 -4.27
N ILE A 177 -26.17 12.98 -4.62
CA ILE A 177 -27.40 12.17 -4.67
C ILE A 177 -27.32 11.16 -5.83
N LEU A 178 -26.93 11.61 -7.01
CA LEU A 178 -26.74 10.74 -8.18
C LEU A 178 -25.68 9.66 -7.92
N LEU A 179 -24.62 10.01 -7.23
CA LEU A 179 -23.56 9.08 -6.85
C LEU A 179 -24.06 8.05 -5.84
N GLU A 180 -24.80 8.48 -4.83
CA GLU A 180 -25.40 7.58 -3.84
C GLU A 180 -26.37 6.60 -4.49
N GLU A 181 -27.30 7.09 -5.33
CA GLU A 181 -28.25 6.25 -6.07
C GLU A 181 -27.53 5.19 -6.95
N ALA A 182 -26.40 5.57 -7.55
CA ALA A 182 -25.62 4.66 -8.40
C ALA A 182 -24.83 3.62 -7.58
N VAL A 183 -24.23 4.02 -6.46
CA VAL A 183 -23.26 3.20 -5.69
C VAL A 183 -23.93 2.32 -4.66
N LEU A 184 -25.10 2.73 -4.12
CA LEU A 184 -25.71 2.11 -2.94
C LEU A 184 -25.90 0.58 -3.07
N SER A 185 -26.32 0.09 -4.24
CA SER A 185 -26.52 -1.34 -4.48
C SER A 185 -25.20 -2.14 -4.68
N HIS A 186 -24.08 -1.46 -4.86
CA HIS A 186 -22.79 -2.06 -5.15
C HIS A 186 -21.79 -1.95 -3.99
N ILE A 187 -22.06 -1.09 -3.01
CA ILE A 187 -21.12 -0.79 -1.94
C ILE A 187 -20.94 -1.94 -0.95
N ASP A 188 -21.99 -2.71 -0.66
CA ASP A 188 -21.89 -3.82 0.27
C ASP A 188 -21.12 -5.02 -0.30
N PRO A 189 -21.32 -5.43 -1.57
CA PRO A 189 -20.43 -6.38 -2.25
C PRO A 189 -18.97 -5.91 -2.31
N PHE A 190 -18.74 -4.63 -2.57
CA PHE A 190 -17.40 -4.03 -2.55
C PHE A 190 -16.75 -4.15 -1.16
N ASN A 191 -17.48 -3.82 -0.11
CA ASN A 191 -17.01 -3.94 1.28
C ASN A 191 -16.71 -5.39 1.67
N SER A 192 -17.50 -6.35 1.18
CA SER A 192 -17.23 -7.77 1.42
C SER A 192 -15.92 -8.22 0.79
N GLN A 193 -15.57 -7.71 -0.40
CA GLN A 193 -14.27 -7.97 -1.04
C GLN A 193 -13.12 -7.36 -0.19
N LEU A 194 -13.27 -6.11 0.27
CA LEU A 194 -12.28 -5.49 1.16
C LEU A 194 -12.10 -6.29 2.46
N GLN A 195 -13.19 -6.78 3.05
CA GLN A 195 -13.13 -7.57 4.27
C GLN A 195 -12.40 -8.90 4.05
N GLY A 196 -12.68 -9.62 2.96
CA GLY A 196 -11.94 -10.83 2.61
C GLY A 196 -10.43 -10.59 2.43
N TYR A 197 -10.06 -9.46 1.81
CA TYR A 197 -8.66 -9.05 1.73
C TYR A 197 -8.04 -8.79 3.12
N PHE A 198 -8.77 -8.15 4.03
CA PHE A 198 -8.26 -7.90 5.39
C PHE A 198 -8.06 -9.19 6.18
N GLU A 199 -8.96 -10.14 6.04
CA GLU A 199 -8.83 -11.46 6.65
C GLU A 199 -7.56 -12.17 6.14
N ASP A 200 -7.29 -12.12 4.82
CA ASP A 200 -6.04 -12.63 4.24
C ASP A 200 -4.82 -11.89 4.78
N LEU A 201 -4.86 -10.56 4.82
CA LEU A 201 -3.77 -9.72 5.32
C LEU A 201 -3.40 -10.05 6.78
N PHE A 202 -4.40 -10.26 7.64
CA PHE A 202 -4.18 -10.62 9.04
C PHE A 202 -3.72 -12.06 9.23
N ALA A 203 -4.21 -12.99 8.41
CA ALA A 203 -3.86 -14.40 8.51
C ALA A 203 -2.49 -14.71 7.89
N ASN A 204 -2.17 -14.07 6.78
CA ASN A 204 -1.04 -14.41 5.91
C ASN A 204 0.04 -13.33 5.82
N GLY A 205 -0.13 -12.22 6.57
CA GLY A 205 0.82 -11.10 6.52
C GLY A 205 0.66 -10.22 5.29
N ARG A 206 1.46 -9.14 5.25
CA ARG A 206 1.48 -8.14 4.17
C ARG A 206 2.38 -8.61 3.03
N GLU A 207 1.93 -8.41 1.82
CA GLU A 207 2.72 -8.69 0.63
C GLU A 207 3.59 -7.48 0.27
N ILE A 208 4.85 -7.76 -0.07
CA ILE A 208 5.82 -6.77 -0.54
C ILE A 208 6.63 -7.32 -1.72
N VAL A 209 7.37 -6.44 -2.39
CA VAL A 209 8.34 -6.79 -3.43
C VAL A 209 9.74 -6.43 -2.93
N VAL A 210 10.68 -7.35 -3.08
CA VAL A 210 12.09 -7.15 -2.73
C VAL A 210 12.94 -7.33 -3.96
N ARG A 211 13.78 -6.33 -4.23
CA ARG A 211 14.78 -6.40 -5.31
C ARG A 211 16.16 -6.35 -4.68
N ILE A 212 17.04 -7.21 -5.14
CA ILE A 212 18.45 -7.22 -4.77
C ILE A 212 19.26 -7.00 -6.04
N LYS A 213 20.22 -6.10 -5.99
CA LYS A 213 21.12 -5.80 -7.09
C LYS A 213 22.53 -5.66 -6.55
N THR A 214 23.51 -5.89 -7.39
CA THR A 214 24.92 -5.60 -7.12
C THR A 214 25.32 -4.27 -7.76
N TRP A 215 26.27 -3.55 -7.16
CA TRP A 215 26.96 -2.45 -7.82
C TRP A 215 28.01 -2.98 -8.79
N ASP A 216 28.19 -2.29 -9.91
CA ASP A 216 29.18 -2.68 -10.94
C ASP A 216 30.64 -2.58 -10.47
N ASN A 217 30.90 -1.98 -9.33
CA ASN A 217 32.25 -1.70 -8.81
C ASN A 217 32.64 -2.60 -7.63
N ILE A 218 31.94 -3.70 -7.41
CA ILE A 218 32.34 -4.70 -6.41
C ILE A 218 32.97 -5.92 -7.10
N ASP A 219 33.88 -6.58 -6.38
CA ASP A 219 34.68 -7.70 -6.89
C ASP A 219 33.96 -9.06 -6.77
N TYR A 220 32.69 -9.08 -6.36
CA TYR A 220 31.88 -10.29 -6.20
C TYR A 220 30.43 -10.04 -6.65
N ASP A 221 29.74 -11.12 -6.97
CA ASP A 221 28.34 -11.10 -7.40
C ASP A 221 27.44 -12.00 -6.51
N LEU A 222 26.21 -12.28 -6.96
CA LEU A 222 25.26 -13.10 -6.21
C LEU A 222 25.55 -14.62 -6.31
N GLU A 223 26.46 -15.04 -7.19
CA GLU A 223 26.91 -16.42 -7.31
C GLU A 223 28.21 -16.68 -6.53
N GLU A 224 28.85 -15.64 -5.97
CA GLU A 224 30.02 -15.78 -5.10
C GLU A 224 29.68 -16.59 -3.85
N GLU A 225 30.59 -17.47 -3.45
CA GLU A 225 30.43 -18.34 -2.27
C GLU A 225 30.91 -17.65 -1.00
N PHE A 226 30.03 -17.65 0.01
CA PHE A 226 30.32 -17.24 1.37
C PHE A 226 30.09 -18.45 2.30
N ASP A 227 31.10 -18.86 3.02
CA ASP A 227 31.08 -20.06 3.87
C ASP A 227 30.66 -21.36 3.13
N GLY A 228 30.94 -21.44 1.82
CA GLY A 228 30.61 -22.60 0.99
C GLY A 228 29.20 -22.63 0.43
N GLU A 229 28.47 -21.54 0.50
CA GLU A 229 27.14 -21.36 -0.09
C GLU A 229 27.07 -20.07 -0.89
N MET A 230 26.44 -20.10 -2.07
CA MET A 230 26.25 -18.91 -2.91
C MET A 230 25.45 -17.84 -2.19
N LEU A 231 25.83 -16.59 -2.37
CA LEU A 231 25.12 -15.44 -1.75
C LEU A 231 23.62 -15.42 -2.11
N SER A 232 23.27 -15.79 -3.34
CA SER A 232 21.87 -15.95 -3.76
C SER A 232 21.11 -16.99 -2.94
N ALA A 233 21.72 -18.15 -2.68
CA ALA A 233 21.12 -19.20 -1.86
C ALA A 233 20.99 -18.80 -0.39
N ILE A 234 22.01 -18.14 0.17
CA ILE A 234 21.98 -17.55 1.53
C ILE A 234 20.78 -16.60 1.66
N ILE A 235 20.57 -15.75 0.65
CA ILE A 235 19.45 -14.80 0.65
C ILE A 235 18.12 -15.55 0.57
N GLU A 236 17.97 -16.54 -0.32
CA GLU A 236 16.74 -17.34 -0.44
C GLU A 236 16.41 -18.11 0.84
N ASN A 237 17.40 -18.70 1.50
CA ASN A 237 17.23 -19.38 2.77
C ASN A 237 16.76 -18.40 3.86
N TRP A 238 17.37 -17.21 3.92
CA TRP A 238 16.91 -16.17 4.85
C TRP A 238 15.47 -15.74 4.56
N MET A 239 15.09 -15.59 3.28
CA MET A 239 13.72 -15.28 2.87
C MET A 239 12.73 -16.37 3.34
N ALA A 240 13.08 -17.64 3.15
CA ALA A 240 12.24 -18.77 3.58
C ALA A 240 12.03 -18.79 5.10
N ASP A 241 13.07 -18.49 5.87
CA ASP A 241 13.02 -18.51 7.33
C ASP A 241 12.28 -17.30 7.94
N ASN A 242 12.25 -16.18 7.24
CA ASN A 242 11.74 -14.90 7.78
C ASN A 242 10.42 -14.43 7.17
N THR A 243 9.91 -15.07 6.12
CA THR A 243 8.57 -14.80 5.57
C THR A 243 7.50 -15.59 6.33
N VAL A 244 6.27 -15.10 6.30
CA VAL A 244 5.13 -15.81 6.89
C VAL A 244 4.92 -17.13 6.15
N GLN A 245 5.07 -18.26 6.85
CA GLN A 245 4.96 -19.62 6.30
C GLN A 245 5.94 -19.92 5.14
N GLY A 246 7.08 -19.23 5.05
CA GLY A 246 8.04 -19.39 3.98
C GLY A 246 7.53 -18.91 2.60
N ARG A 247 6.57 -17.98 2.57
CA ARG A 247 5.86 -17.60 1.33
C ARG A 247 6.53 -16.42 0.63
N PHE A 248 7.16 -16.72 -0.48
CA PHE A 248 7.68 -15.76 -1.47
C PHE A 248 7.81 -16.47 -2.82
N ASN A 249 8.00 -15.70 -3.87
CA ASN A 249 8.27 -16.20 -5.22
C ASN A 249 9.52 -15.51 -5.78
N THR A 250 10.53 -16.28 -6.15
CA THR A 250 11.72 -15.76 -6.85
C THR A 250 11.38 -15.67 -8.35
N SER A 251 11.14 -14.45 -8.83
CA SER A 251 10.78 -14.20 -10.23
C SER A 251 12.00 -13.96 -11.13
N VAL A 252 13.11 -13.48 -10.55
CA VAL A 252 14.38 -13.28 -11.24
C VAL A 252 15.51 -13.73 -10.32
N ALA A 253 16.46 -14.51 -10.83
CA ALA A 253 17.72 -14.83 -10.17
C ALA A 253 18.82 -14.88 -11.23
N THR A 254 19.78 -13.96 -11.15
CA THR A 254 20.96 -13.86 -12.01
C THR A 254 22.15 -13.48 -11.16
N GLU A 255 23.37 -13.52 -11.71
CA GLU A 255 24.60 -13.11 -11.04
C GLU A 255 24.53 -11.69 -10.42
N ASN A 256 23.76 -10.76 -11.02
CA ASN A 256 23.75 -9.35 -10.62
C ASN A 256 22.38 -8.88 -10.08
N GLN A 257 21.35 -9.73 -10.12
CA GLN A 257 20.01 -9.33 -9.73
C GLN A 257 19.17 -10.50 -9.23
N MET A 258 18.46 -10.27 -8.13
CA MET A 258 17.34 -11.10 -7.69
C MET A 258 16.08 -10.25 -7.51
N MET A 259 14.92 -10.83 -7.82
CA MET A 259 13.64 -10.22 -7.59
C MET A 259 12.70 -11.22 -6.92
N PHE A 260 12.18 -10.81 -5.79
CA PHE A 260 11.22 -11.57 -5.01
C PHE A 260 9.87 -10.86 -5.02
N GLU A 261 8.86 -11.57 -5.47
CA GLU A 261 7.47 -11.14 -5.50
C GLU A 261 6.65 -11.94 -4.50
N GLU A 262 5.47 -11.44 -4.15
CA GLU A 262 4.56 -12.10 -3.20
C GLU A 262 5.23 -12.41 -1.85
N VAL A 263 6.20 -11.61 -1.45
CA VAL A 263 6.92 -11.77 -0.20
C VAL A 263 6.01 -11.43 0.96
N ARG A 264 5.57 -12.45 1.73
CA ARG A 264 4.64 -12.28 2.85
C ARG A 264 5.40 -11.98 4.13
N ILE A 265 5.31 -10.72 4.59
CA ILE A 265 5.93 -10.27 5.84
C ILE A 265 4.90 -10.15 6.96
N PRO A 266 5.27 -10.40 8.23
CA PRO A 266 4.35 -10.20 9.35
C PRO A 266 3.96 -8.72 9.48
N LEU A 267 2.74 -8.44 9.92
CA LEU A 267 2.28 -7.07 10.18
C LEU A 267 2.97 -6.45 11.39
N GLU A 268 3.31 -7.28 12.35
CA GLU A 268 3.93 -6.91 13.62
C GLU A 268 4.99 -7.93 13.99
N MET A 269 6.03 -7.47 14.68
CA MET A 269 7.08 -8.32 15.26
C MET A 269 7.40 -7.87 16.67
N GLU A 270 7.73 -8.84 17.52
CA GLU A 270 8.25 -8.55 18.85
C GLU A 270 9.76 -8.26 18.77
N GLU A 271 10.16 -7.11 19.26
CA GLU A 271 11.56 -6.71 19.36
C GLU A 271 11.82 -6.10 20.73
N ASN A 272 12.73 -6.72 21.48
CA ASN A 272 13.07 -6.32 22.86
C ASN A 272 11.85 -6.23 23.80
N GLY A 273 10.94 -7.21 23.73
CA GLY A 273 9.73 -7.28 24.55
C GLY A 273 8.64 -6.26 24.16
N LYS A 274 8.74 -5.64 22.97
CA LYS A 274 7.75 -4.68 22.47
C LYS A 274 7.28 -5.12 21.09
N VAL A 275 5.98 -5.17 20.91
CA VAL A 275 5.35 -5.39 19.60
C VAL A 275 5.47 -4.11 18.78
N ARG A 276 5.97 -4.25 17.56
CA ARG A 276 6.15 -3.13 16.62
C ARG A 276 5.64 -3.50 15.24
N ALA A 277 4.97 -2.54 14.59
CA ALA A 277 4.57 -2.69 13.20
C ALA A 277 5.78 -2.89 12.28
N VAL A 278 5.61 -3.76 11.28
CA VAL A 278 6.61 -4.10 10.29
C VAL A 278 6.15 -3.55 8.93
N ASP A 279 7.05 -2.84 8.28
CA ASP A 279 6.92 -2.41 6.89
C ASP A 279 8.06 -3.01 6.04
N ALA A 280 8.00 -2.83 4.72
CA ALA A 280 9.01 -3.34 3.80
C ALA A 280 10.43 -2.86 4.17
N ARG A 281 10.57 -1.59 4.56
CA ARG A 281 11.87 -1.02 4.95
C ARG A 281 12.47 -1.72 6.16
N ARG A 282 11.67 -1.88 7.20
CA ARG A 282 12.12 -2.52 8.44
C ARG A 282 12.50 -3.96 8.20
N TRP A 283 11.67 -4.69 7.48
CA TRP A 283 11.89 -6.09 7.20
C TRP A 283 13.14 -6.33 6.35
N VAL A 284 13.31 -5.61 5.24
CA VAL A 284 14.52 -5.73 4.40
C VAL A 284 15.78 -5.21 5.11
N ASN A 285 15.64 -4.26 6.05
CA ASN A 285 16.77 -3.87 6.90
C ASN A 285 17.25 -4.99 7.84
N MET A 286 16.40 -5.96 8.17
CA MET A 286 16.82 -7.16 8.91
C MET A 286 17.71 -8.05 8.04
N LEU A 287 17.33 -8.28 6.78
CA LEU A 287 18.17 -8.97 5.80
C LEU A 287 19.51 -8.25 5.63
N ARG A 288 19.47 -6.92 5.45
CA ARG A 288 20.70 -6.10 5.34
C ARG A 288 21.65 -6.29 6.52
N LYS A 289 21.12 -6.28 7.74
CA LYS A 289 21.90 -6.51 8.95
C LYS A 289 22.45 -7.93 9.01
N TYR A 290 21.64 -8.91 8.69
CA TYR A 290 22.05 -10.32 8.67
C TYR A 290 23.23 -10.55 7.72
N LEU A 291 23.15 -10.03 6.48
CA LEU A 291 24.21 -10.14 5.49
C LEU A 291 25.52 -9.44 5.96
N LYS A 292 25.37 -8.26 6.57
CA LYS A 292 26.51 -7.52 7.11
C LYS A 292 27.15 -8.22 8.31
N ASP A 293 26.34 -8.61 9.30
CA ASP A 293 26.83 -9.10 10.59
C ASP A 293 27.39 -10.53 10.47
N THR A 294 26.86 -11.35 9.54
CA THR A 294 27.27 -12.74 9.36
C THR A 294 28.38 -12.90 8.31
N TYR A 295 28.23 -12.22 7.18
CA TYR A 295 29.12 -12.42 6.01
C TYR A 295 29.95 -11.20 5.64
N GLY A 296 29.81 -10.07 6.36
CA GLY A 296 30.54 -8.83 6.04
C GLY A 296 30.05 -8.14 4.76
N VAL A 297 28.91 -8.57 4.19
CA VAL A 297 28.36 -8.02 2.95
C VAL A 297 27.71 -6.66 3.20
N GLU A 298 28.36 -5.60 2.78
CA GLU A 298 27.81 -4.24 2.86
C GLU A 298 26.74 -4.02 1.79
N SER A 299 25.72 -3.27 2.13
CA SER A 299 24.64 -2.96 1.21
C SER A 299 23.86 -1.71 1.59
N LYS A 300 23.24 -1.09 0.58
CA LYS A 300 22.40 0.11 0.70
C LYS A 300 20.95 -0.24 0.48
N LEU A 301 20.10 0.14 1.44
CA LEU A 301 18.64 -0.04 1.33
C LEU A 301 17.99 1.20 0.73
N MET A 302 17.25 1.02 -0.34
CA MET A 302 16.43 2.05 -0.99
C MET A 302 14.97 1.63 -1.01
N MET A 303 14.06 2.60 -0.94
CA MET A 303 12.61 2.36 -0.94
C MET A 303 11.95 3.00 -2.14
N GLN A 304 10.98 2.31 -2.72
CA GLN A 304 10.07 2.86 -3.73
C GLN A 304 8.63 2.63 -3.27
N GLY A 305 7.90 3.73 -3.08
CA GLY A 305 6.56 3.65 -2.49
C GLY A 305 6.57 3.04 -1.08
N LEU A 306 5.51 2.31 -0.74
CA LEU A 306 5.36 1.65 0.57
C LEU A 306 5.83 0.18 0.57
N GLY A 307 5.61 -0.53 -0.52
CA GLY A 307 5.74 -1.98 -0.58
C GLY A 307 6.94 -2.50 -1.37
N GLN A 308 7.76 -1.63 -1.96
CA GLN A 308 8.93 -2.07 -2.71
C GLN A 308 10.21 -1.63 -2.00
N ALA A 309 11.07 -2.60 -1.72
CA ALA A 309 12.38 -2.36 -1.15
C ALA A 309 13.48 -2.91 -2.07
N GLN A 310 14.51 -2.11 -2.28
CA GLN A 310 15.68 -2.50 -3.07
C GLN A 310 16.91 -2.50 -2.17
N LEU A 311 17.60 -3.63 -2.11
CA LEU A 311 18.87 -3.78 -1.45
C LEU A 311 19.97 -3.82 -2.52
N VAL A 312 20.88 -2.84 -2.49
CA VAL A 312 22.01 -2.78 -3.44
C VAL A 312 23.27 -3.19 -2.70
N ILE A 313 23.81 -4.33 -3.07
CA ILE A 313 25.01 -4.92 -2.47
C ILE A 313 26.25 -4.16 -2.93
N GLY A 314 27.17 -3.90 -2.00
CA GLY A 314 28.39 -3.12 -2.25
C GLY A 314 28.20 -1.60 -2.25
N GLY A 315 26.99 -1.09 -1.97
CA GLY A 315 26.73 0.35 -1.89
C GLY A 315 27.13 0.93 -0.52
N ASN A 316 28.15 1.77 -0.50
CA ASN A 316 28.50 2.63 0.64
C ASN A 316 27.73 3.94 0.61
#